data_8579429030ac7495cfd93263816e05cc
#
_entry.id   8579429030ac7495cfd93263816e05cc
#
_cell.length_a   1.000
_cell.length_b   1.000
_cell.length_c   1.000
_cell.angle_alpha   90.00
_cell.angle_beta   90.00
_cell.angle_gamma   90.00
#
_symmetry.space_group_name_H-M   'P 1'
#
loop_
_entity.id
_entity.type
_entity.pdbx_description
1 polymer ?
#
loop_
_entity_poly.entity_id
_entity_poly.type
_entity_poly.pdbx_seq_one_letter_code
_entity_poly.pdbx_strand_id
1 'polypeptide(L)'
;RGLGDVYKRQVLRLIGDSRKVMPGDLFIASSTDPSSRDSHITEAERLGAVAVLTTTTNIKKSRIPIIEKGDLVSNRGELASVFYGHPSKKKFCIGVTGTNGKTSIAYFVAAIGRLLEFEFGYIGTLGYGKIGNLVPSSLTTPDALDIQRMMRELESQNVEGFSIEVSSHALAQKRVSHVNFDAAIFSNLSRDHLDYHKAVSYTHLRAHETS
;
A
#
# COMPACT_ATOMS: atom_id res chain seq x y z
N ARG A 1 -31.59 17.56 14.11
CA ARG A 1 -30.57 17.23 13.06
C ARG A 1 -30.97 15.89 12.49
N GLY A 2 -31.42 15.86 11.23
CA GLY A 2 -32.08 14.71 10.65
C GLY A 2 -31.10 13.62 10.20
N LEU A 3 -31.58 12.37 10.16
CA LEU A 3 -30.90 11.17 9.69
C LEU A 3 -30.25 11.32 8.29
N GLY A 4 -30.62 12.33 7.50
CA GLY A 4 -30.08 12.62 6.18
C GLY A 4 -28.59 13.05 6.13
N ASP A 5 -28.03 13.56 7.25
CA ASP A 5 -26.62 14.01 7.30
C ASP A 5 -25.62 12.89 7.62
N VAL A 6 -26.10 11.76 8.13
CA VAL A 6 -25.25 10.62 8.50
C VAL A 6 -24.82 9.82 7.24
N TYR A 7 -25.64 9.80 6.19
CA TYR A 7 -25.36 9.08 4.93
C TYR A 7 -24.37 9.80 3.99
N LYS A 8 -24.00 11.06 4.28
CA LYS A 8 -23.16 11.87 3.37
C LYS A 8 -21.65 11.72 3.57
N ARG A 9 -21.18 10.90 4.51
CA ARG A 9 -19.74 10.74 4.81
C ARG A 9 -19.27 9.31 4.58
N GLN A 10 -19.49 8.79 3.38
CA GLN A 10 -18.85 7.53 3.00
C GLN A 10 -17.37 7.77 2.79
N VAL A 11 -16.53 6.94 3.45
CA VAL A 11 -15.09 6.92 3.19
C VAL A 11 -14.87 6.24 1.85
N LEU A 12 -14.20 6.93 0.94
CA LEU A 12 -13.93 6.44 -0.41
C LEU A 12 -12.53 5.82 -0.52
N ARG A 13 -11.55 6.35 0.25
CA ARG A 13 -10.15 5.95 0.17
C ARG A 13 -9.43 6.18 1.49
N LEU A 14 -8.41 5.35 1.76
CA LEU A 14 -7.44 5.57 2.83
C LEU A 14 -6.21 6.28 2.26
N ILE A 15 -5.73 7.32 2.94
CA ILE A 15 -4.56 8.09 2.48
C ILE A 15 -3.66 8.48 3.66
N GLY A 16 -2.34 8.29 3.50
CA GLY A 16 -1.34 8.62 4.52
C GLY A 16 -0.54 9.91 4.24
N ASP A 17 -0.64 10.49 3.05
CA ASP A 17 0.02 11.75 2.68
C ASP A 17 -1.03 12.87 2.62
N SER A 18 -0.94 13.84 3.54
CA SER A 18 -1.89 14.95 3.65
C SER A 18 -2.02 15.76 2.35
N ARG A 19 -0.93 15.87 1.59
CA ARG A 19 -0.85 16.63 0.33
C ARG A 19 -1.63 15.98 -0.82
N LYS A 20 -1.91 14.68 -0.71
CA LYS A 20 -2.61 13.86 -1.72
C LYS A 20 -4.07 13.58 -1.35
N VAL A 21 -4.56 14.19 -0.29
CA VAL A 21 -5.96 14.05 0.14
C VAL A 21 -6.90 14.61 -0.92
N MET A 22 -7.98 13.90 -1.15
CA MET A 22 -9.11 14.33 -1.98
C MET A 22 -10.42 14.26 -1.18
N PRO A 23 -11.48 14.96 -1.62
CA PRO A 23 -12.78 14.87 -0.97
C PRO A 23 -13.26 13.42 -0.85
N GLY A 24 -13.67 13.04 0.37
CA GLY A 24 -14.11 11.68 0.67
C GLY A 24 -13.04 10.77 1.28
N ASP A 25 -11.79 11.20 1.38
CA ASP A 25 -10.72 10.40 1.98
C ASP A 25 -10.80 10.32 3.50
N LEU A 26 -10.39 9.17 4.06
CA LEU A 26 -9.99 9.02 5.45
C LEU A 26 -8.47 9.23 5.55
N PHE A 27 -8.06 10.29 6.22
CA PHE A 27 -6.64 10.57 6.41
C PHE A 27 -6.06 9.78 7.59
N ILE A 28 -4.95 9.10 7.38
CA ILE A 28 -4.22 8.32 8.39
C ILE A 28 -3.05 9.16 8.91
N ALA A 29 -3.25 9.84 10.04
CA ALA A 29 -2.26 10.70 10.67
C ALA A 29 -1.34 9.89 11.59
N SER A 30 -0.25 9.35 11.04
CA SER A 30 0.70 8.48 11.76
C SER A 30 1.95 9.19 12.28
N SER A 31 2.09 10.50 12.10
CA SER A 31 3.23 11.27 12.64
C SER A 31 3.23 11.22 14.18
N THR A 32 4.39 10.90 14.75
CA THR A 32 4.60 10.91 16.21
C THR A 32 4.88 12.31 16.74
N ASP A 33 5.38 13.23 15.89
CA ASP A 33 5.56 14.63 16.26
C ASP A 33 4.22 15.38 16.26
N PRO A 34 3.79 15.94 17.41
CA PRO A 34 2.50 16.61 17.53
C PRO A 34 2.31 17.79 16.57
N SER A 35 3.36 18.59 16.35
CA SER A 35 3.28 19.78 15.50
C SER A 35 3.08 19.42 14.03
N SER A 36 3.87 18.48 13.53
CA SER A 36 3.74 17.94 12.17
C SER A 36 2.39 17.25 11.98
N ARG A 37 1.94 16.47 12.96
CA ARG A 37 0.64 15.79 12.91
C ARG A 37 -0.51 16.78 12.79
N ASP A 38 -0.56 17.80 13.64
CA ASP A 38 -1.62 18.82 13.64
C ASP A 38 -1.63 19.63 12.33
N SER A 39 -0.45 19.93 11.78
CA SER A 39 -0.29 20.56 10.47
C SER A 39 -0.85 19.68 9.34
N HIS A 40 -0.48 18.40 9.32
CA HIS A 40 -0.97 17.45 8.31
C HIS A 40 -2.49 17.25 8.42
N ILE A 41 -3.06 17.22 9.64
CA ILE A 41 -4.50 17.11 9.84
C ILE A 41 -5.21 18.36 9.29
N THR A 42 -4.68 19.55 9.58
CA THR A 42 -5.23 20.80 9.07
C THR A 42 -5.22 20.85 7.54
N GLU A 43 -4.14 20.39 6.92
CA GLU A 43 -4.05 20.32 5.47
C GLU A 43 -5.03 19.30 4.89
N ALA A 44 -5.12 18.10 5.48
CA ALA A 44 -6.04 17.06 5.05
C ALA A 44 -7.51 17.52 5.14
N GLU A 45 -7.86 18.24 6.20
CA GLU A 45 -9.18 18.84 6.39
C GLU A 45 -9.47 19.88 5.28
N ARG A 46 -8.51 20.76 4.99
CA ARG A 46 -8.62 21.77 3.93
C ARG A 46 -8.84 21.13 2.54
N LEU A 47 -8.22 19.98 2.27
CA LEU A 47 -8.33 19.25 1.02
C LEU A 47 -9.58 18.36 0.93
N GLY A 48 -10.37 18.24 1.99
CA GLY A 48 -11.67 17.56 1.98
C GLY A 48 -11.68 16.17 2.58
N ALA A 49 -10.71 15.82 3.45
CA ALA A 49 -10.84 14.62 4.25
C ALA A 49 -12.16 14.61 5.03
N VAL A 50 -12.82 13.46 5.10
CA VAL A 50 -14.10 13.31 5.81
C VAL A 50 -13.92 12.90 7.26
N ALA A 51 -12.78 12.31 7.60
CA ALA A 51 -12.38 11.97 8.96
C ALA A 51 -10.85 11.78 9.03
N VAL A 52 -10.32 11.74 10.24
CA VAL A 52 -8.92 11.42 10.52
C VAL A 52 -8.85 10.21 11.44
N LEU A 53 -7.98 9.28 11.13
CA LEU A 53 -7.56 8.19 12.00
C LEU A 53 -6.16 8.50 12.52
N THR A 54 -5.97 8.47 13.83
CA THR A 54 -4.71 8.86 14.48
C THR A 54 -4.47 8.03 15.75
N THR A 55 -3.26 8.11 16.29
CA THR A 55 -2.86 7.40 17.52
C THR A 55 -3.27 8.14 18.79
N THR A 56 -3.81 9.34 18.70
CA THR A 56 -4.22 10.15 19.84
C THR A 56 -5.31 11.15 19.47
N THR A 57 -6.21 11.42 20.40
CA THR A 57 -7.24 12.46 20.26
C THR A 57 -6.78 13.83 20.78
N ASN A 58 -5.58 13.92 21.37
CA ASN A 58 -5.04 15.21 21.82
C ASN A 58 -4.56 16.05 20.61
N ILE A 59 -5.51 16.62 19.90
CA ILE A 59 -5.36 17.44 18.71
C ILE A 59 -5.94 18.83 19.00
N LYS A 60 -5.22 19.88 18.62
CA LYS A 60 -5.57 21.26 19.00
C LYS A 60 -6.95 21.72 18.51
N LYS A 61 -7.32 21.42 17.27
CA LYS A 61 -8.65 21.70 16.69
C LYS A 61 -8.86 20.88 15.40
N SER A 62 -10.03 20.30 15.22
CA SER A 62 -10.48 19.74 13.95
C SER A 62 -11.98 19.95 13.78
N ARG A 63 -12.44 20.20 12.54
CA ARG A 63 -13.85 20.32 12.17
C ARG A 63 -14.43 18.98 11.70
N ILE A 64 -13.58 18.01 11.42
CA ILE A 64 -13.97 16.66 10.99
C ILE A 64 -13.74 15.65 12.12
N PRO A 65 -14.44 14.52 12.12
CA PRO A 65 -14.27 13.49 13.15
C PRO A 65 -12.83 13.01 13.27
N ILE A 66 -12.35 12.91 14.49
CA ILE A 66 -11.08 12.30 14.84
C ILE A 66 -11.38 10.95 15.49
N ILE A 67 -10.78 9.90 14.93
CA ILE A 67 -10.90 8.53 15.43
C ILE A 67 -9.54 8.12 15.98
N GLU A 68 -9.51 7.73 17.25
CA GLU A 68 -8.29 7.20 17.86
C GLU A 68 -8.17 5.69 17.62
N LYS A 69 -7.02 5.27 17.16
CA LYS A 69 -6.65 3.86 17.02
C LYS A 69 -5.18 3.71 17.42
N GLY A 70 -4.95 3.02 18.53
CA GLY A 70 -3.58 2.67 18.93
C GLY A 70 -2.86 1.87 17.83
N ASP A 71 -1.54 1.99 17.78
CA ASP A 71 -0.66 1.21 16.91
C ASP A 71 -0.98 1.27 15.39
N LEU A 72 -1.33 2.47 14.91
CA LEU A 72 -1.63 2.69 13.49
C LEU A 72 -0.45 2.39 12.57
N VAL A 73 0.78 2.61 13.02
CA VAL A 73 1.97 2.44 12.18
C VAL A 73 2.15 0.97 11.80
N SER A 74 2.04 0.06 12.78
CA SER A 74 2.20 -1.38 12.56
C SER A 74 1.01 -2.00 11.83
N ASN A 75 -0.19 -1.45 12.03
CA ASN A 75 -1.43 -2.05 11.53
C ASN A 75 -1.98 -1.39 10.25
N ARG A 76 -1.22 -0.49 9.59
CA ARG A 76 -1.66 0.19 8.36
C ARG A 76 -2.03 -0.80 7.24
N GLY A 77 -1.23 -1.84 7.07
CA GLY A 77 -1.46 -2.86 6.05
C GLY A 77 -2.72 -3.69 6.33
N GLU A 78 -2.95 -4.06 7.59
CA GLU A 78 -4.16 -4.77 8.01
C GLU A 78 -5.40 -3.91 7.78
N LEU A 79 -5.37 -2.67 8.27
CA LEU A 79 -6.45 -1.71 8.08
C LEU A 79 -6.82 -1.56 6.60
N ALA A 80 -5.83 -1.37 5.74
CA ALA A 80 -6.05 -1.23 4.31
C ALA A 80 -6.57 -2.53 3.69
N SER A 81 -6.01 -3.68 4.06
CA SER A 81 -6.46 -4.98 3.58
C SER A 81 -7.94 -5.22 3.90
N VAL A 82 -8.36 -4.95 5.14
CA VAL A 82 -9.77 -5.04 5.56
C VAL A 82 -10.63 -4.04 4.78
N PHE A 83 -10.23 -2.77 4.72
CA PHE A 83 -11.00 -1.72 4.06
C PHE A 83 -11.25 -2.01 2.58
N TYR A 84 -10.22 -2.48 1.87
CA TYR A 84 -10.30 -2.81 0.44
C TYR A 84 -10.79 -4.26 0.18
N GLY A 85 -11.19 -5.00 1.22
CA GLY A 85 -11.83 -6.31 1.12
C GLY A 85 -10.89 -7.45 0.78
N HIS A 86 -9.65 -7.41 1.28
CA HIS A 86 -8.63 -8.46 1.16
C HIS A 86 -8.33 -8.88 -0.30
N PRO A 87 -7.92 -7.96 -1.19
CA PRO A 87 -7.79 -8.27 -2.61
C PRO A 87 -6.81 -9.40 -2.90
N SER A 88 -5.68 -9.48 -2.17
CA SER A 88 -4.68 -10.56 -2.34
C SER A 88 -5.15 -11.94 -1.87
N LYS A 89 -6.24 -12.03 -1.08
CA LYS A 89 -6.83 -13.32 -0.71
C LYS A 89 -7.79 -13.87 -1.78
N LYS A 90 -8.19 -13.04 -2.73
CA LYS A 90 -9.17 -13.37 -3.76
C LYS A 90 -8.56 -13.68 -5.11
N LYS A 91 -7.32 -13.29 -5.30
CA LYS A 91 -6.61 -13.34 -6.59
C LYS A 91 -5.22 -13.93 -6.39
N PHE A 92 -4.74 -14.68 -7.37
CA PHE A 92 -3.40 -15.27 -7.32
C PHE A 92 -2.32 -14.17 -7.27
N CYS A 93 -1.43 -14.21 -6.30
CA CYS A 93 -0.47 -13.15 -6.05
C CYS A 93 0.96 -13.66 -6.11
N ILE A 94 1.77 -13.10 -7.02
CA ILE A 94 3.19 -13.43 -7.19
C ILE A 94 4.03 -12.25 -6.71
N GLY A 95 4.90 -12.48 -5.74
CA GLY A 95 5.91 -11.54 -5.29
C GLY A 95 7.24 -11.78 -5.99
N VAL A 96 7.88 -10.74 -6.51
CA VAL A 96 9.22 -10.83 -7.12
C VAL A 96 10.20 -10.01 -6.31
N THR A 97 11.21 -10.66 -5.73
CA THR A 97 12.25 -10.02 -4.92
C THR A 97 13.66 -10.40 -5.41
N GLY A 98 14.68 -9.78 -4.82
CA GLY A 98 16.09 -9.95 -5.13
C GLY A 98 16.80 -8.63 -5.36
N THR A 99 18.11 -8.64 -5.60
CA THR A 99 18.88 -7.42 -5.82
C THR A 99 18.56 -6.80 -7.17
N ASN A 100 18.69 -7.56 -8.25
CA ASN A 100 18.50 -7.11 -9.63
C ASN A 100 17.45 -7.94 -10.36
N GLY A 101 16.86 -7.37 -11.42
CA GLY A 101 15.93 -8.07 -12.30
C GLY A 101 14.47 -8.14 -11.83
N LYS A 102 14.14 -7.62 -10.64
CA LYS A 102 12.75 -7.61 -10.13
C LYS A 102 11.75 -7.05 -11.14
N THR A 103 12.04 -5.87 -11.67
CA THR A 103 11.16 -5.18 -12.64
C THR A 103 10.94 -6.00 -13.90
N SER A 104 12.01 -6.53 -14.49
CA SER A 104 11.92 -7.34 -15.71
C SER A 104 11.11 -8.61 -15.46
N ILE A 105 11.40 -9.32 -14.35
CA ILE A 105 10.71 -10.58 -14.03
C ILE A 105 9.23 -10.31 -13.74
N ALA A 106 8.91 -9.34 -12.88
CA ALA A 106 7.52 -9.03 -12.55
C ALA A 106 6.72 -8.58 -13.79
N TYR A 107 7.36 -7.79 -14.65
CA TYR A 107 6.76 -7.38 -15.92
C TYR A 107 6.52 -8.57 -16.86
N PHE A 108 7.52 -9.44 -17.01
CA PHE A 108 7.39 -10.63 -17.86
C PHE A 108 6.34 -11.62 -17.34
N VAL A 109 6.23 -11.81 -16.03
CA VAL A 109 5.15 -12.61 -15.44
C VAL A 109 3.78 -12.08 -15.88
N ALA A 110 3.55 -10.78 -15.76
CA ALA A 110 2.29 -10.18 -16.19
C ALA A 110 2.10 -10.22 -17.72
N ALA A 111 3.16 -10.00 -18.49
CA ALA A 111 3.09 -10.03 -19.95
C ALA A 111 2.83 -11.45 -20.50
N ILE A 112 3.48 -12.46 -19.93
CA ILE A 112 3.27 -13.88 -20.30
C ILE A 112 1.87 -14.32 -19.88
N GLY A 113 1.42 -13.93 -18.67
CA GLY A 113 0.05 -14.20 -18.23
C GLY A 113 -0.97 -13.71 -19.25
N ARG A 114 -0.81 -12.46 -19.72
CA ARG A 114 -1.68 -11.88 -20.75
C ARG A 114 -1.68 -12.69 -22.07
N LEU A 115 -0.51 -13.19 -22.49
CA LEU A 115 -0.42 -14.03 -23.68
C LEU A 115 -1.12 -15.39 -23.51
N LEU A 116 -1.22 -15.87 -22.27
CA LEU A 116 -1.90 -17.10 -21.89
C LEU A 116 -3.38 -16.88 -21.48
N GLU A 117 -3.92 -15.69 -21.77
CA GLU A 117 -5.29 -15.31 -21.41
C GLU A 117 -5.56 -15.29 -19.88
N PHE A 118 -4.49 -15.18 -19.09
CA PHE A 118 -4.56 -15.03 -17.63
C PHE A 118 -4.05 -13.62 -17.25
N GLU A 119 -4.94 -12.65 -17.18
CA GLU A 119 -4.59 -11.24 -17.01
C GLU A 119 -4.06 -10.94 -15.62
N PHE A 120 -2.78 -10.62 -15.48
CA PHE A 120 -2.19 -10.10 -14.24
C PHE A 120 -2.18 -8.57 -14.19
N GLY A 121 -2.53 -8.02 -13.03
CA GLY A 121 -2.18 -6.66 -12.67
C GLY A 121 -0.71 -6.60 -12.24
N TYR A 122 0.06 -5.70 -12.86
CA TYR A 122 1.44 -5.41 -12.48
C TYR A 122 1.49 -4.28 -11.45
N ILE A 123 2.35 -4.40 -10.42
CA ILE A 123 2.65 -3.33 -9.45
C ILE A 123 4.18 -3.30 -9.25
N GLY A 124 4.83 -2.20 -9.63
CA GLY A 124 6.29 -2.10 -9.54
C GLY A 124 6.86 -0.76 -9.99
N THR A 125 8.14 -0.77 -10.33
CA THR A 125 8.92 0.42 -10.71
C THR A 125 8.35 1.14 -11.94
N LEU A 126 7.80 0.40 -12.90
CA LEU A 126 7.21 0.99 -14.11
C LEU A 126 5.82 1.59 -13.86
N GLY A 127 5.27 1.41 -12.66
CA GLY A 127 3.93 1.86 -12.31
C GLY A 127 3.04 0.71 -11.84
N TYR A 128 1.73 0.88 -11.96
CA TYR A 128 0.76 -0.19 -11.70
C TYR A 128 -0.34 -0.18 -12.76
N GLY A 129 -0.88 -1.33 -13.08
CA GLY A 129 -1.90 -1.45 -14.13
C GLY A 129 -1.84 -2.80 -14.85
N LYS A 130 -2.64 -2.94 -15.90
CA LYS A 130 -2.49 -4.00 -16.89
C LYS A 130 -1.36 -3.65 -17.85
N ILE A 131 -0.64 -4.66 -18.33
CA ILE A 131 0.45 -4.45 -19.29
C ILE A 131 -0.08 -3.71 -20.54
N GLY A 132 0.60 -2.64 -20.90
CA GLY A 132 0.19 -1.72 -21.97
C GLY A 132 -0.64 -0.52 -21.50
N ASN A 133 -1.07 -0.49 -20.23
CA ASN A 133 -1.80 0.63 -19.64
C ASN A 133 -1.39 0.85 -18.18
N LEU A 134 -0.12 1.20 -17.95
CA LEU A 134 0.43 1.43 -16.62
C LEU A 134 0.26 2.89 -16.20
N VAL A 135 -0.21 3.08 -14.98
CA VAL A 135 -0.22 4.39 -14.29
C VAL A 135 1.09 4.54 -13.52
N PRO A 136 1.82 5.66 -13.65
CA PRO A 136 3.08 5.86 -12.95
C PRO A 136 2.95 5.72 -11.43
N SER A 137 3.96 5.12 -10.80
CA SER A 137 4.11 5.01 -9.35
C SER A 137 5.42 5.66 -8.91
N SER A 138 5.45 6.24 -7.72
CA SER A 138 6.64 6.89 -7.18
C SER A 138 7.62 5.94 -6.51
N LEU A 139 7.22 4.70 -6.26
CA LEU A 139 8.00 3.70 -5.53
C LEU A 139 7.94 2.36 -6.25
N THR A 140 9.06 1.63 -6.23
CA THR A 140 9.12 0.23 -6.72
C THR A 140 8.08 -0.64 -6.04
N THR A 141 7.97 -0.54 -4.72
CA THR A 141 6.92 -1.17 -3.93
C THR A 141 6.17 -0.07 -3.19
N PRO A 142 4.89 0.16 -3.48
CA PRO A 142 4.08 1.17 -2.81
C PRO A 142 3.99 0.97 -1.30
N ASP A 143 3.52 1.98 -0.57
CA ASP A 143 3.25 1.83 0.86
C ASP A 143 2.06 0.87 1.11
N ALA A 144 1.87 0.50 2.39
CA ALA A 144 0.88 -0.50 2.76
C ALA A 144 -0.58 -0.09 2.47
N LEU A 145 -0.88 1.21 2.42
CA LEU A 145 -2.22 1.70 2.06
C LEU A 145 -2.41 1.65 0.54
N ASP A 146 -1.41 2.15 -0.19
CA ASP A 146 -1.46 2.25 -1.65
C ASP A 146 -1.46 0.88 -2.33
N ILE A 147 -0.66 -0.09 -1.83
CA ILE A 147 -0.61 -1.42 -2.44
C ILE A 147 -1.97 -2.13 -2.38
N GLN A 148 -2.69 -2.03 -1.25
CA GLN A 148 -4.02 -2.61 -1.11
C GLN A 148 -5.06 -1.90 -1.99
N ARG A 149 -4.97 -0.58 -2.10
CA ARG A 149 -5.80 0.22 -3.00
C ARG A 149 -5.58 -0.17 -4.46
N MET A 150 -4.31 -0.23 -4.90
CA MET A 150 -3.95 -0.59 -6.27
C MET A 150 -4.44 -2.00 -6.62
N MET A 151 -4.28 -2.97 -5.72
CA MET A 151 -4.83 -4.32 -5.92
C MET A 151 -6.36 -4.29 -6.04
N ARG A 152 -7.06 -3.49 -5.24
CA ARG A 152 -8.52 -3.34 -5.33
C ARG A 152 -8.97 -2.72 -6.65
N GLU A 153 -8.26 -1.68 -7.11
CA GLU A 153 -8.51 -1.05 -8.41
C GLU A 153 -8.30 -2.04 -9.55
N LEU A 154 -7.23 -2.84 -9.51
CA LEU A 154 -6.96 -3.87 -10.50
C LEU A 154 -8.00 -5.02 -10.45
N GLU A 155 -8.42 -5.44 -9.25
CA GLU A 155 -9.51 -6.40 -9.06
C GLU A 155 -10.79 -5.93 -9.78
N SER A 156 -11.12 -4.63 -9.66
CA SER A 156 -12.28 -4.04 -10.33
C SER A 156 -12.17 -3.99 -11.86
N GLN A 157 -10.95 -4.11 -12.39
CA GLN A 157 -10.66 -4.22 -13.81
C GLN A 157 -10.62 -5.68 -14.31
N ASN A 158 -11.09 -6.64 -13.48
CA ASN A 158 -11.14 -8.07 -13.80
C ASN A 158 -9.77 -8.69 -14.09
N VAL A 159 -8.72 -8.32 -13.32
CA VAL A 159 -7.49 -9.11 -13.32
C VAL A 159 -7.71 -10.42 -12.57
N GLU A 160 -6.98 -11.46 -12.94
CA GLU A 160 -7.05 -12.79 -12.33
C GLU A 160 -5.97 -12.99 -11.28
N GLY A 161 -4.90 -12.19 -11.36
CA GLY A 161 -3.81 -12.21 -10.39
C GLY A 161 -3.04 -10.91 -10.33
N PHE A 162 -2.02 -10.88 -9.46
CA PHE A 162 -1.10 -9.76 -9.27
C PHE A 162 0.34 -10.22 -9.41
N SER A 163 1.15 -9.46 -10.13
CA SER A 163 2.60 -9.58 -10.17
C SER A 163 3.22 -8.34 -9.54
N ILE A 164 3.88 -8.50 -8.39
CA ILE A 164 4.28 -7.39 -7.51
C ILE A 164 5.79 -7.40 -7.30
N GLU A 165 6.45 -6.28 -7.57
CA GLU A 165 7.84 -6.09 -7.17
C GLU A 165 7.92 -5.85 -5.67
N VAL A 166 8.70 -6.66 -4.97
CA VAL A 166 8.91 -6.58 -3.52
C VAL A 166 10.37 -6.22 -3.25
N SER A 167 10.63 -4.95 -2.94
CA SER A 167 11.96 -4.47 -2.58
C SER A 167 12.33 -4.85 -1.15
N SER A 168 13.63 -4.96 -0.86
CA SER A 168 14.15 -5.20 0.49
C SER A 168 13.70 -4.14 1.51
N HIS A 169 13.63 -2.89 1.08
CA HIS A 169 13.07 -1.79 1.89
C HIS A 169 11.60 -2.01 2.22
N ALA A 170 10.81 -2.51 1.27
CA ALA A 170 9.40 -2.78 1.48
C ALA A 170 9.18 -3.92 2.50
N LEU A 171 10.02 -4.94 2.48
CA LEU A 171 10.03 -6.01 3.48
C LEU A 171 10.40 -5.46 4.87
N ALA A 172 11.51 -4.73 4.97
CA ALA A 172 11.97 -4.13 6.22
C ALA A 172 10.94 -3.16 6.82
N GLN A 173 10.24 -2.41 5.97
CA GLN A 173 9.21 -1.44 6.36
C GLN A 173 7.81 -2.05 6.47
N LYS A 174 7.67 -3.36 6.34
CA LYS A 174 6.38 -4.08 6.46
C LYS A 174 5.29 -3.58 5.49
N ARG A 175 5.69 -3.06 4.32
CA ARG A 175 4.74 -2.52 3.33
C ARG A 175 3.85 -3.61 2.73
N VAL A 176 4.33 -4.85 2.68
CA VAL A 176 3.65 -6.02 2.10
C VAL A 176 3.22 -7.06 3.13
N SER A 177 3.32 -6.79 4.44
CA SER A 177 3.02 -7.76 5.51
C SER A 177 1.58 -8.29 5.50
N HIS A 178 0.65 -7.58 4.85
CA HIS A 178 -0.75 -8.00 4.71
C HIS A 178 -1.13 -8.26 3.25
N VAL A 179 -0.14 -8.60 2.42
CA VAL A 179 -0.33 -9.17 1.09
C VAL A 179 -0.11 -10.67 1.18
N ASN A 180 -1.12 -11.45 0.82
CA ASN A 180 -1.00 -12.89 0.71
C ASN A 180 -0.36 -13.23 -0.62
N PHE A 181 0.84 -13.77 -0.60
CA PHE A 181 1.53 -14.27 -1.78
C PHE A 181 1.32 -15.78 -1.91
N ASP A 182 0.86 -16.22 -3.09
CA ASP A 182 0.73 -17.65 -3.42
C ASP A 182 2.05 -18.20 -3.98
N ALA A 183 2.87 -17.33 -4.59
CA ALA A 183 4.20 -17.67 -5.08
C ALA A 183 5.18 -16.51 -4.88
N ALA A 184 6.45 -16.86 -4.68
CA ALA A 184 7.54 -15.90 -4.61
C ALA A 184 8.65 -16.29 -5.59
N ILE A 185 9.16 -15.30 -6.34
CA ILE A 185 10.30 -15.43 -7.22
C ILE A 185 11.47 -14.65 -6.62
N PHE A 186 12.53 -15.35 -6.30
CA PHE A 186 13.79 -14.78 -5.88
C PHE A 186 14.78 -14.75 -7.03
N SER A 187 15.08 -13.56 -7.56
CA SER A 187 15.89 -13.41 -8.77
C SER A 187 17.39 -13.68 -8.53
N ASN A 188 17.95 -12.96 -7.58
CA ASN A 188 19.36 -13.08 -7.18
C ASN A 188 19.66 -12.31 -5.89
N LEU A 189 20.81 -12.63 -5.29
CA LEU A 189 21.35 -11.91 -4.14
C LEU A 189 22.76 -11.41 -4.48
N SER A 190 22.95 -10.11 -4.46
CA SER A 190 24.25 -9.47 -4.56
C SER A 190 24.38 -8.34 -3.53
N ARG A 191 25.56 -7.75 -3.40
CA ARG A 191 25.79 -6.62 -2.49
C ARG A 191 25.09 -5.39 -3.04
N ASP A 192 24.06 -4.91 -2.30
CA ASP A 192 23.35 -3.69 -2.59
C ASP A 192 22.73 -3.13 -1.31
N HIS A 193 22.44 -1.82 -1.28
CA HIS A 193 21.81 -1.14 -0.16
C HIS A 193 22.46 -1.38 1.21
N LEU A 194 23.80 -1.50 1.27
CA LEU A 194 24.53 -1.73 2.52
C LEU A 194 24.42 -0.55 3.50
N ASP A 195 24.20 0.65 2.98
CA ASP A 195 23.89 1.88 3.72
C ASP A 195 22.63 1.72 4.57
N TYR A 196 21.64 1.03 4.05
CA TYR A 196 20.36 0.79 4.73
C TYR A 196 20.38 -0.48 5.60
N HIS A 197 20.86 -1.60 5.05
CA HIS A 197 20.77 -2.92 5.70
C HIS A 197 21.96 -3.27 6.59
N LYS A 198 23.05 -2.46 6.59
CA LYS A 198 24.31 -2.61 7.37
C LYS A 198 25.06 -3.92 7.14
N ALA A 199 24.48 -4.93 6.52
CA ALA A 199 25.11 -6.19 6.12
C ALA A 199 24.31 -6.86 5.01
N VAL A 200 25.02 -7.55 4.09
CA VAL A 200 24.39 -8.55 3.22
C VAL A 200 24.14 -9.74 4.10
N SER A 201 23.03 -9.81 4.78
CA SER A 201 22.76 -10.98 5.62
C SER A 201 21.29 -11.37 5.53
N TYR A 202 21.09 -12.64 5.57
CA TYR A 202 19.98 -13.50 5.99
C TYR A 202 18.62 -12.85 6.35
N THR A 203 18.57 -11.57 6.69
CA THR A 203 17.34 -10.82 7.02
C THR A 203 16.38 -10.70 5.85
N HIS A 204 16.86 -10.76 4.60
CA HIS A 204 16.00 -10.82 3.43
C HIS A 204 15.26 -12.15 3.29
N LEU A 205 15.89 -13.26 3.70
CA LEU A 205 15.29 -14.60 3.64
C LEU A 205 14.35 -14.87 4.83
N ARG A 206 14.65 -14.35 6.01
CA ARG A 206 13.84 -14.57 7.22
C ARG A 206 12.45 -13.91 7.20
N ALA A 207 12.24 -12.89 6.39
CA ALA A 207 10.94 -12.23 6.29
C ALA A 207 9.87 -13.10 5.60
N HIS A 208 10.26 -14.23 4.99
CA HIS A 208 9.37 -15.16 4.31
C HIS A 208 9.10 -16.47 5.06
N GLU A 209 9.78 -16.71 6.20
CA GLU A 209 9.61 -17.95 6.98
C GLU A 209 8.58 -17.85 8.11
N THR A 210 7.98 -16.68 8.32
CA THR A 210 6.98 -16.47 9.38
C THR A 210 5.66 -15.97 8.80
N SER A 211 4.96 -16.85 8.15
CA SER A 211 3.51 -16.74 7.94
C SER A 211 2.87 -18.12 7.99
#